data_3faa29d9bed51287d55ce3704e31e8c5
#
_entry.id   3faa29d9bed51287d55ce3704e31e8c5
#
_cell.length_a   1.000
_cell.length_b   1.000
_cell.length_c   1.000
_cell.angle_alpha   90.00
_cell.angle_beta   90.00
_cell.angle_gamma   90.00
#
_symmetry.space_group_name_H-M   'P 1'
#
loop_
_entity.id
_entity.type
_entity.pdbx_description
1 polymer ?
#
loop_
_entity_poly.entity_id
_entity_poly.type
_entity_poly.pdbx_seq_one_letter_code
_entity_poly.pdbx_strand_id
1 'polypeptide(L)'
;MNELLAVKPVLVLGSAIGEIDLGQQRQIGGSAFNVARALSRLQAPVVNGMPVGNGEWGAMIETAMNELGLPVLLRHGQRDNGQRLTQLEPCGKRTFVRIPGCETQWNKAQLATLPLTQETLIYIHGDELTGESGEALRDWLTRLPFDQWRLIDPGSRVGLLDADFFAMLSDSDTVLTLNRNEATTLCGEGDVFTAAQRFAAAHNITLICRLEGEGAWICDGRNPPLNVAASQAQVVDTLGADDAHCAGLLAGISAGWPLPQAVSLANRVAACVVASQGAASAPNWQQLQQRFPES
;
A
#
# COMPACT_ATOMS: atom_id res chain seq x y z
N MET A 1 16.85 -19.43 5.28
CA MET A 1 16.64 -17.97 5.16
C MET A 1 16.69 -17.42 6.57
N ASN A 2 17.64 -16.52 6.88
CA ASN A 2 17.66 -15.87 8.18
C ASN A 2 16.33 -15.10 8.33
N GLU A 3 15.71 -15.20 9.51
CA GLU A 3 14.59 -14.33 9.86
C GLU A 3 15.00 -12.89 9.54
N LEU A 4 14.12 -12.17 8.83
CA LEU A 4 14.30 -10.75 8.61
C LEU A 4 14.33 -10.05 9.96
N LEU A 5 15.49 -9.61 10.36
CA LEU A 5 15.58 -8.57 11.38
C LEU A 5 15.18 -7.26 10.69
N ALA A 6 13.88 -6.97 10.67
CA ALA A 6 13.40 -5.70 10.19
C ALA A 6 13.98 -4.59 11.07
N VAL A 7 14.76 -3.70 10.46
CA VAL A 7 15.53 -2.68 11.21
C VAL A 7 14.96 -1.28 11.05
N LYS A 8 14.23 -1.02 9.94
CA LYS A 8 13.66 0.30 9.65
C LYS A 8 12.16 0.32 9.94
N PRO A 9 11.65 1.26 10.74
CA PRO A 9 10.21 1.39 10.97
C PRO A 9 9.49 1.81 9.68
N VAL A 10 8.26 1.33 9.51
CA VAL A 10 7.40 1.66 8.37
C VAL A 10 6.21 2.47 8.87
N LEU A 11 6.14 3.75 8.56
CA LEU A 11 4.95 4.56 8.78
C LEU A 11 3.93 4.25 7.69
N VAL A 12 2.78 3.73 8.09
CA VAL A 12 1.68 3.39 7.20
C VAL A 12 0.59 4.43 7.34
N LEU A 13 0.42 5.25 6.29
CA LEU A 13 -0.60 6.30 6.18
C LEU A 13 -1.72 5.85 5.25
N GLY A 14 -2.96 6.05 5.66
CA GLY A 14 -4.12 5.75 4.81
C GLY A 14 -5.32 5.24 5.60
N SER A 15 -6.18 4.50 4.91
CA SER A 15 -7.47 4.10 5.44
C SER A 15 -7.43 2.79 6.23
N ALA A 16 -8.11 2.83 7.39
CA ALA A 16 -8.72 1.68 8.04
C ALA A 16 -10.23 1.91 8.03
N ILE A 17 -10.99 0.98 7.46
CA ILE A 17 -12.46 1.12 7.27
C ILE A 17 -13.19 -0.15 7.65
N GLY A 18 -14.48 0.00 7.94
CA GLY A 18 -15.38 -1.14 8.02
C GLY A 18 -15.68 -1.72 6.64
N GLU A 19 -15.82 -3.02 6.55
CA GLU A 19 -16.27 -3.71 5.34
C GLU A 19 -17.46 -4.59 5.67
N ILE A 20 -18.48 -4.50 4.83
CA ILE A 20 -19.69 -5.32 4.93
C ILE A 20 -19.79 -6.13 3.64
N ASP A 21 -19.72 -7.44 3.75
CA ASP A 21 -19.80 -8.35 2.62
C ASP A 21 -21.26 -8.65 2.20
N LEU A 22 -21.43 -9.47 1.17
CA LEU A 22 -22.76 -9.89 0.68
C LEU A 22 -23.55 -10.68 1.73
N GLY A 23 -22.88 -11.34 2.67
CA GLY A 23 -23.47 -12.08 3.78
C GLY A 23 -23.77 -11.21 4.99
N GLN A 24 -23.61 -9.88 4.88
CA GLN A 24 -23.72 -8.91 5.97
C GLN A 24 -22.71 -9.11 7.09
N GLN A 25 -21.62 -9.85 6.84
CA GLN A 25 -20.52 -9.98 7.80
C GLN A 25 -19.70 -8.70 7.82
N ARG A 26 -19.33 -8.30 9.01
CA ARG A 26 -18.56 -7.08 9.29
C ARG A 26 -17.10 -7.46 9.56
N GLN A 27 -16.20 -6.83 8.87
CA GLN A 27 -14.76 -7.00 9.05
C GLN A 27 -14.04 -5.66 8.91
N ILE A 28 -12.77 -5.62 9.30
CA ILE A 28 -11.93 -4.44 9.13
C ILE A 28 -11.02 -4.66 7.93
N GLY A 29 -11.01 -3.64 7.05
CA GLY A 29 -10.19 -3.56 5.85
C GLY A 29 -9.69 -2.14 5.62
N GLY A 30 -9.46 -1.82 4.35
CA GLY A 30 -8.80 -0.60 3.90
C GLY A 30 -7.33 -0.89 3.54
N SER A 31 -6.84 -0.24 2.47
CA SER A 31 -5.52 -0.55 1.92
C SER A 31 -4.40 -0.39 2.95
N ALA A 32 -4.38 0.71 3.70
CA ALA A 32 -3.35 0.91 4.73
C ALA A 32 -3.46 -0.12 5.87
N PHE A 33 -4.67 -0.47 6.30
CA PHE A 33 -4.83 -1.49 7.32
C PHE A 33 -4.40 -2.88 6.83
N ASN A 34 -4.68 -3.24 5.58
CA ASN A 34 -4.22 -4.48 4.99
C ASN A 34 -2.69 -4.55 4.91
N VAL A 35 -2.04 -3.45 4.50
CA VAL A 35 -0.58 -3.34 4.49
C VAL A 35 0.00 -3.46 5.89
N ALA A 36 -0.55 -2.73 6.87
CA ALA A 36 -0.07 -2.77 8.26
C ALA A 36 -0.22 -4.17 8.87
N ARG A 37 -1.35 -4.84 8.63
CA ARG A 37 -1.60 -6.21 9.07
C ARG A 37 -0.60 -7.19 8.46
N ALA A 38 -0.35 -7.09 7.16
CA ALA A 38 0.62 -7.95 6.47
C ALA A 38 2.05 -7.71 6.97
N LEU A 39 2.45 -6.45 7.17
CA LEU A 39 3.74 -6.08 7.77
C LEU A 39 3.90 -6.66 9.18
N SER A 40 2.86 -6.56 10.03
CA SER A 40 2.90 -7.14 11.38
C SER A 40 3.09 -8.66 11.33
N ARG A 41 2.44 -9.37 10.39
CA ARG A 41 2.64 -10.81 10.20
C ARG A 41 4.05 -11.16 9.69
N LEU A 42 4.67 -10.25 8.95
CA LEU A 42 6.07 -10.32 8.51
C LEU A 42 7.05 -9.76 9.54
N GLN A 43 6.58 -9.43 10.74
CA GLN A 43 7.39 -8.92 11.85
C GLN A 43 8.17 -7.63 11.52
N ALA A 44 7.69 -6.85 10.56
CA ALA A 44 8.23 -5.53 10.27
C ALA A 44 7.72 -4.51 11.32
N PRO A 45 8.54 -3.59 11.82
CA PRO A 45 8.11 -2.58 12.79
C PRO A 45 7.22 -1.54 12.10
N VAL A 46 5.94 -1.52 12.49
CA VAL A 46 4.93 -0.61 11.91
C VAL A 46 4.68 0.57 12.84
N VAL A 47 4.70 1.77 12.28
CA VAL A 47 4.18 2.99 12.89
C VAL A 47 2.79 3.26 12.31
N ASN A 48 1.78 3.29 13.17
CA ASN A 48 0.40 3.43 12.74
C ASN A 48 0.05 4.89 12.47
N GLY A 49 -0.04 5.28 11.18
CA GLY A 49 -0.47 6.59 10.73
C GLY A 49 -1.92 6.64 10.25
N MET A 50 -2.75 5.65 10.60
CA MET A 50 -4.16 5.60 10.19
C MET A 50 -5.04 6.32 11.22
N PRO A 51 -5.92 7.25 10.79
CA PRO A 51 -6.87 7.91 11.70
C PRO A 51 -7.93 6.92 12.21
N VAL A 52 -8.23 7.03 13.51
CA VAL A 52 -9.32 6.27 14.17
C VAL A 52 -10.38 7.24 14.67
N GLY A 53 -11.62 6.99 14.28
CA GLY A 53 -12.76 7.81 14.59
C GLY A 53 -13.41 7.52 15.94
N ASN A 54 -14.48 8.25 16.22
CA ASN A 54 -15.27 8.13 17.44
C ASN A 54 -16.66 7.54 17.12
N GLY A 55 -16.72 6.23 16.96
CA GLY A 55 -17.96 5.52 16.68
C GLY A 55 -17.77 4.01 16.70
N GLU A 56 -18.74 3.28 16.18
CA GLU A 56 -18.73 1.81 16.21
C GLU A 56 -17.60 1.23 15.38
N TRP A 57 -17.36 1.76 14.17
CA TRP A 57 -16.26 1.32 13.33
C TRP A 57 -14.90 1.69 13.92
N GLY A 58 -14.78 2.90 14.49
CA GLY A 58 -13.57 3.32 15.18
C GLY A 58 -13.20 2.38 16.34
N ALA A 59 -14.18 1.96 17.14
CA ALA A 59 -13.97 1.01 18.24
C ALA A 59 -13.53 -0.38 17.74
N MET A 60 -14.14 -0.87 16.65
CA MET A 60 -13.74 -2.14 16.03
C MET A 60 -12.33 -2.08 15.43
N ILE A 61 -12.00 -0.97 14.76
CA ILE A 61 -10.68 -0.74 14.17
C ILE A 61 -9.63 -0.66 15.26
N GLU A 62 -9.87 0.08 16.33
CA GLU A 62 -8.94 0.16 17.47
C GLU A 62 -8.70 -1.21 18.10
N THR A 63 -9.74 -2.03 18.25
CA THR A 63 -9.61 -3.41 18.74
C THR A 63 -8.71 -4.22 17.82
N ALA A 64 -8.94 -4.18 16.50
CA ALA A 64 -8.13 -4.91 15.53
C ALA A 64 -6.68 -4.39 15.47
N MET A 65 -6.45 -3.08 15.64
CA MET A 65 -5.11 -2.51 15.73
C MET A 65 -4.38 -2.98 17.00
N ASN A 66 -5.08 -3.01 18.15
CA ASN A 66 -4.51 -3.50 19.42
C ASN A 66 -4.09 -4.96 19.33
N GLU A 67 -4.88 -5.81 18.66
CA GLU A 67 -4.53 -7.22 18.41
C GLU A 67 -3.24 -7.38 17.59
N LEU A 68 -2.94 -6.40 16.73
CA LEU A 68 -1.71 -6.35 15.94
C LEU A 68 -0.55 -5.62 16.65
N GLY A 69 -0.77 -5.12 17.89
CA GLY A 69 0.22 -4.32 18.59
C GLY A 69 0.45 -2.92 18.01
N LEU A 70 -0.54 -2.37 17.30
CA LEU A 70 -0.48 -1.07 16.62
C LEU A 70 -1.20 0.00 17.45
N PRO A 71 -0.52 0.84 18.23
CA PRO A 71 -1.17 1.91 19.00
C PRO A 71 -1.82 2.94 18.06
N VAL A 72 -2.97 3.47 18.47
CA VAL A 72 -3.64 4.56 17.74
C VAL A 72 -2.92 5.87 18.05
N LEU A 73 -2.31 6.48 17.04
CA LEU A 73 -1.60 7.77 17.12
C LEU A 73 -2.49 8.94 16.68
N LEU A 74 -3.37 8.72 15.71
CA LEU A 74 -4.24 9.74 15.17
C LEU A 74 -5.70 9.47 15.54
N ARG A 75 -6.30 10.35 16.34
CA ARG A 75 -7.72 10.24 16.74
C ARG A 75 -8.54 11.37 16.16
N HIS A 76 -9.72 11.02 15.65
CA HIS A 76 -10.70 11.96 15.15
C HIS A 76 -11.94 11.97 16.06
N GLY A 77 -12.15 13.06 16.80
CA GLY A 77 -13.15 13.11 17.86
C GLY A 77 -14.61 13.31 17.41
N GLN A 78 -14.85 13.68 16.14
CA GLN A 78 -16.17 14.13 15.66
C GLN A 78 -16.81 13.19 14.64
N ARG A 79 -16.06 12.28 14.03
CA ARG A 79 -16.54 11.41 12.96
C ARG A 79 -16.03 10.00 13.13
N ASP A 80 -16.87 9.02 12.79
CA ASP A 80 -16.46 7.61 12.76
C ASP A 80 -15.62 7.31 11.52
N ASN A 81 -14.96 6.16 11.52
CA ASN A 81 -14.34 5.62 10.32
C ASN A 81 -15.40 5.29 9.27
N GLY A 82 -14.99 5.39 8.02
CA GLY A 82 -15.83 5.03 6.89
C GLY A 82 -16.07 3.54 6.76
N GLN A 83 -16.91 3.20 5.78
CA GLN A 83 -17.22 1.81 5.49
C GLN A 83 -17.37 1.56 3.98
N ARG A 84 -17.13 0.32 3.58
CA ARG A 84 -17.35 -0.19 2.24
C ARG A 84 -18.36 -1.32 2.27
N LEU A 85 -19.44 -1.18 1.50
CA LEU A 85 -20.45 -2.23 1.33
C LEU A 85 -20.24 -2.91 -0.01
N THR A 86 -20.23 -4.23 0.01
CA THR A 86 -20.23 -5.04 -1.21
C THR A 86 -21.67 -5.24 -1.65
N GLN A 87 -21.96 -4.94 -2.91
CA GLN A 87 -23.27 -5.13 -3.53
C GLN A 87 -23.14 -6.08 -4.75
N LEU A 88 -24.19 -6.86 -5.00
CA LEU A 88 -24.28 -7.68 -6.19
C LEU A 88 -25.27 -7.03 -7.15
N GLU A 89 -24.82 -6.68 -8.33
CA GLU A 89 -25.68 -6.19 -9.38
C GLU A 89 -26.55 -7.33 -9.98
N PRO A 90 -27.68 -7.03 -10.63
CA PRO A 90 -28.52 -8.03 -11.27
C PRO A 90 -27.80 -8.89 -12.30
N CYS A 91 -26.73 -8.37 -12.91
CA CYS A 91 -25.88 -9.11 -13.85
C CYS A 91 -24.84 -10.02 -13.17
N GLY A 92 -24.84 -10.12 -11.83
CA GLY A 92 -23.87 -10.91 -11.06
C GLY A 92 -22.53 -10.21 -10.80
N LYS A 93 -22.35 -8.96 -11.25
CA LYS A 93 -21.14 -8.18 -10.99
C LYS A 93 -21.13 -7.66 -9.55
N ARG A 94 -19.99 -7.82 -8.86
CA ARG A 94 -19.77 -7.18 -7.54
C ARG A 94 -19.41 -5.72 -7.74
N THR A 95 -20.09 -4.85 -7.01
CA THR A 95 -19.79 -3.42 -6.91
C THR A 95 -19.60 -3.03 -5.45
N PHE A 96 -18.96 -1.89 -5.24
CA PHE A 96 -18.66 -1.41 -3.90
C PHE A 96 -19.21 -0.01 -3.72
N VAL A 97 -19.95 0.18 -2.62
CA VAL A 97 -20.37 1.51 -2.17
C VAL A 97 -19.51 1.92 -1.00
N ARG A 98 -18.75 2.99 -1.15
CA ARG A 98 -17.92 3.57 -0.09
C ARG A 98 -18.66 4.72 0.58
N ILE A 99 -18.74 4.68 1.90
CA ILE A 99 -19.19 5.78 2.76
C ILE A 99 -17.95 6.31 3.46
N PRO A 100 -17.46 7.50 3.10
CA PRO A 100 -16.22 8.05 3.67
C PRO A 100 -16.40 8.45 5.14
N GLY A 101 -15.36 8.27 5.92
CA GLY A 101 -15.30 8.62 7.34
C GLY A 101 -14.10 9.51 7.67
N CYS A 102 -13.65 9.41 8.91
CA CYS A 102 -12.53 10.21 9.43
C CYS A 102 -11.20 9.93 8.72
N GLU A 103 -11.04 8.75 8.10
CA GLU A 103 -9.84 8.39 7.35
C GLU A 103 -9.61 9.27 6.12
N THR A 104 -10.62 10.02 5.69
CA THR A 104 -10.51 10.98 4.58
C THR A 104 -10.20 12.41 5.04
N GLN A 105 -10.12 12.64 6.35
CA GLN A 105 -9.91 13.98 6.93
C GLN A 105 -8.53 14.09 7.57
N TRP A 106 -7.58 14.57 6.78
CA TRP A 106 -6.21 14.77 7.22
C TRP A 106 -6.00 16.17 7.79
N ASN A 107 -5.22 16.25 8.87
CA ASN A 107 -4.91 17.49 9.56
C ASN A 107 -3.40 17.68 9.66
N LYS A 108 -2.90 18.83 9.19
CA LYS A 108 -1.46 19.17 9.19
C LYS A 108 -0.83 19.11 10.59
N ALA A 109 -1.58 19.54 11.63
CA ALA A 109 -1.08 19.50 13.00
C ALA A 109 -0.94 18.07 13.53
N GLN A 110 -1.88 17.19 13.21
CA GLN A 110 -1.80 15.77 13.56
C GLN A 110 -0.66 15.06 12.80
N LEU A 111 -0.52 15.32 11.51
CA LEU A 111 0.58 14.76 10.72
C LEU A 111 1.96 15.15 11.27
N ALA A 112 2.09 16.37 11.82
CA ALA A 112 3.31 16.84 12.44
C ALA A 112 3.65 16.13 13.77
N THR A 113 2.71 15.40 14.38
CA THR A 113 2.95 14.64 15.62
C THR A 113 3.44 13.21 15.36
N LEU A 114 3.43 12.76 14.12
CA LEU A 114 3.86 11.42 13.77
C LEU A 114 5.36 11.24 14.06
N PRO A 115 5.76 10.13 14.70
CA PRO A 115 7.15 9.87 15.01
C PRO A 115 7.91 9.48 13.75
N LEU A 116 8.67 10.40 13.20
CA LEU A 116 9.52 10.21 12.04
C LEU A 116 10.99 10.28 12.42
N THR A 117 11.76 9.37 11.86
CA THR A 117 13.23 9.45 11.80
C THR A 117 13.66 9.41 10.34
N GLN A 118 14.90 9.75 10.04
CA GLN A 118 15.43 9.65 8.68
C GLN A 118 15.35 8.22 8.11
N GLU A 119 15.39 7.22 8.97
CA GLU A 119 15.30 5.80 8.56
C GLU A 119 13.87 5.29 8.39
N THR A 120 12.84 6.06 8.79
CA THR A 120 11.45 5.65 8.66
C THR A 120 11.05 5.54 7.20
N LEU A 121 10.61 4.37 6.78
CA LEU A 121 9.98 4.18 5.47
C LEU A 121 8.55 4.69 5.53
N ILE A 122 8.06 5.29 4.45
CA ILE A 122 6.70 5.84 4.40
C ILE A 122 5.89 5.09 3.35
N TYR A 123 4.68 4.68 3.71
CA TYR A 123 3.69 4.15 2.78
C TYR A 123 2.46 5.05 2.77
N ILE A 124 1.98 5.40 1.57
CA ILE A 124 0.75 6.15 1.35
C ILE A 124 -0.03 5.55 0.17
N HIS A 125 -1.34 5.39 0.36
CA HIS A 125 -2.26 5.01 -0.71
C HIS A 125 -2.86 6.25 -1.39
N GLY A 126 -3.08 6.20 -2.70
CA GLY A 126 -3.52 7.35 -3.50
C GLY A 126 -4.92 7.86 -3.20
N ASP A 127 -5.81 7.02 -2.67
CA ASP A 127 -7.12 7.47 -2.22
C ASP A 127 -7.03 8.62 -1.21
N GLU A 128 -6.00 8.60 -0.36
CA GLU A 128 -5.79 9.61 0.66
C GLU A 128 -5.21 10.90 0.06
N LEU A 129 -4.39 10.78 -0.98
CA LEU A 129 -3.79 11.92 -1.68
C LEU A 129 -4.79 12.70 -2.53
N THR A 130 -5.87 12.06 -2.97
CA THR A 130 -6.91 12.63 -3.84
C THR A 130 -8.23 12.90 -3.12
N GLY A 131 -8.33 12.55 -1.84
CA GLY A 131 -9.51 12.75 -1.01
C GLY A 131 -9.73 14.20 -0.61
N GLU A 132 -10.79 14.43 0.18
CA GLU A 132 -11.25 15.75 0.64
C GLU A 132 -10.13 16.59 1.31
N SER A 133 -9.25 15.95 2.06
CA SER A 133 -8.11 16.60 2.73
C SER A 133 -6.76 16.17 2.16
N GLY A 134 -6.73 15.63 0.95
CA GLY A 134 -5.49 15.14 0.32
C GLY A 134 -4.40 16.21 0.19
N GLU A 135 -4.79 17.48 0.09
CA GLU A 135 -3.87 18.62 0.10
C GLU A 135 -2.99 18.64 1.37
N ALA A 136 -3.55 18.32 2.54
CA ALA A 136 -2.79 18.29 3.78
C ALA A 136 -1.69 17.22 3.76
N LEU A 137 -1.96 16.06 3.16
CA LEU A 137 -0.97 15.00 2.96
C LEU A 137 0.08 15.38 1.90
N ARG A 138 -0.34 15.97 0.78
CA ARG A 138 0.58 16.44 -0.25
C ARG A 138 1.52 17.51 0.31
N ASP A 139 1.00 18.50 1.03
CA ASP A 139 1.81 19.51 1.73
C ASP A 139 2.78 18.89 2.75
N TRP A 140 2.34 17.86 3.46
CA TRP A 140 3.20 17.17 4.40
C TRP A 140 4.34 16.45 3.68
N LEU A 141 4.05 15.77 2.55
CA LEU A 141 5.06 15.12 1.71
C LEU A 141 6.13 16.10 1.20
N THR A 142 5.75 17.35 0.86
CA THR A 142 6.71 18.37 0.38
C THR A 142 7.74 18.78 1.43
N ARG A 143 7.44 18.53 2.71
CA ARG A 143 8.32 18.89 3.84
C ARG A 143 9.28 17.78 4.24
N LEU A 144 9.10 16.61 3.66
CA LEU A 144 9.97 15.47 3.92
C LEU A 144 11.31 15.68 3.20
N PRO A 145 12.43 15.22 3.81
CA PRO A 145 13.71 15.16 3.12
C PRO A 145 13.62 14.39 1.80
N PHE A 146 14.41 14.77 0.79
CA PHE A 146 14.43 14.07 -0.50
C PHE A 146 14.91 12.63 -0.37
N ASP A 147 15.79 12.33 0.56
CA ASP A 147 16.31 11.02 0.90
C ASP A 147 15.41 10.21 1.85
N GLN A 148 14.25 10.73 2.22
CA GLN A 148 13.24 9.98 2.95
C GLN A 148 12.57 8.97 2.00
N TRP A 149 12.83 7.71 2.20
CA TRP A 149 12.28 6.65 1.35
C TRP A 149 10.75 6.55 1.48
N ARG A 150 10.06 6.51 0.36
CA ARG A 150 8.61 6.44 0.34
C ARG A 150 8.08 5.53 -0.76
N LEU A 151 7.07 4.73 -0.42
CA LEU A 151 6.26 3.95 -1.34
C LEU A 151 4.89 4.59 -1.48
N ILE A 152 4.52 4.95 -2.69
CA ILE A 152 3.19 5.47 -3.01
C ILE A 152 2.51 4.45 -3.94
N ASP A 153 1.34 3.96 -3.52
CA ASP A 153 0.43 3.21 -4.36
C ASP A 153 -0.71 4.14 -4.80
N PRO A 154 -0.65 4.76 -5.98
CA PRO A 154 -1.69 5.70 -6.41
C PRO A 154 -3.07 5.05 -6.57
N GLY A 155 -3.10 3.74 -6.81
CA GLY A 155 -4.32 2.99 -7.06
C GLY A 155 -5.10 3.52 -8.28
N SER A 156 -6.36 3.17 -8.35
CA SER A 156 -7.26 3.59 -9.46
C SER A 156 -7.44 5.10 -9.60
N ARG A 157 -6.97 5.88 -8.62
CA ARG A 157 -7.06 7.35 -8.63
C ARG A 157 -5.82 8.03 -9.19
N VAL A 158 -4.88 7.28 -9.75
CA VAL A 158 -3.65 7.81 -10.34
C VAL A 158 -3.90 8.95 -11.34
N GLY A 159 -4.98 8.87 -12.13
CA GLY A 159 -5.36 9.93 -13.08
C GLY A 159 -5.91 11.21 -12.44
N LEU A 160 -6.14 11.25 -11.12
CA LEU A 160 -6.55 12.45 -10.38
C LEU A 160 -5.35 13.18 -9.74
N LEU A 161 -4.16 12.59 -9.78
CA LEU A 161 -2.93 13.24 -9.36
C LEU A 161 -2.38 14.06 -10.53
N ASP A 162 -2.14 15.33 -10.29
CA ASP A 162 -1.72 16.27 -11.31
C ASP A 162 -0.19 16.26 -11.55
N ALA A 163 0.23 16.96 -12.61
CA ALA A 163 1.64 17.06 -12.95
C ALA A 163 2.48 17.72 -11.84
N ASP A 164 1.90 18.66 -11.09
CA ASP A 164 2.59 19.35 -10.00
C ASP A 164 2.89 18.39 -8.85
N PHE A 165 1.99 17.43 -8.57
CA PHE A 165 2.24 16.37 -7.59
C PHE A 165 3.46 15.52 -7.99
N PHE A 166 3.54 15.08 -9.26
CA PHE A 166 4.68 14.28 -9.72
C PHE A 166 5.97 15.10 -9.81
N ALA A 167 5.87 16.38 -10.17
CA ALA A 167 7.01 17.29 -10.13
C ALA A 167 7.57 17.47 -8.72
N MET A 168 6.70 17.51 -7.71
CA MET A 168 7.08 17.56 -6.29
C MET A 168 7.84 16.32 -5.83
N LEU A 169 7.53 15.15 -6.41
CA LEU A 169 8.22 13.90 -6.11
C LEU A 169 9.56 13.75 -6.84
N SER A 170 9.83 14.61 -7.84
CA SER A 170 11.06 14.50 -8.63
C SER A 170 12.32 14.62 -7.77
N ASP A 171 13.34 13.85 -8.12
CA ASP A 171 14.63 13.77 -7.40
C ASP A 171 14.52 13.30 -5.93
N SER A 172 13.35 12.75 -5.53
CA SER A 172 13.20 12.17 -4.20
C SER A 172 13.34 10.65 -4.22
N ASP A 173 13.63 10.05 -3.06
CA ASP A 173 13.71 8.59 -2.91
C ASP A 173 12.30 7.96 -2.87
N THR A 174 11.57 8.17 -3.97
CA THR A 174 10.18 7.71 -4.14
C THR A 174 10.11 6.50 -5.07
N VAL A 175 9.35 5.51 -4.62
CA VAL A 175 8.90 4.37 -5.42
C VAL A 175 7.39 4.52 -5.64
N LEU A 176 6.95 4.54 -6.91
CA LEU A 176 5.54 4.39 -7.28
C LEU A 176 5.28 2.93 -7.65
N THR A 177 4.22 2.33 -7.11
CA THR A 177 3.82 0.98 -7.48
C THR A 177 2.49 1.03 -8.23
N LEU A 178 2.44 0.44 -9.40
CA LEU A 178 1.36 0.60 -10.38
C LEU A 178 0.98 -0.77 -10.94
N ASN A 179 -0.31 -1.05 -11.10
CA ASN A 179 -0.74 -2.13 -11.97
C ASN A 179 -0.72 -1.69 -13.44
N ARG A 180 -1.01 -2.59 -14.38
CA ARG A 180 -0.97 -2.30 -15.83
C ARG A 180 -1.84 -1.11 -16.22
N ASN A 181 -3.07 -1.04 -15.72
CA ASN A 181 -4.02 0.03 -16.06
C ASN A 181 -3.56 1.37 -15.50
N GLU A 182 -3.06 1.37 -14.29
CA GLU A 182 -2.52 2.55 -13.61
C GLU A 182 -1.27 3.06 -14.32
N ALA A 183 -0.37 2.15 -14.72
CA ALA A 183 0.82 2.50 -15.50
C ALA A 183 0.45 3.10 -16.85
N THR A 184 -0.53 2.54 -17.56
CA THR A 184 -1.03 3.11 -18.82
C THR A 184 -1.66 4.49 -18.61
N THR A 185 -2.46 4.64 -17.54
CA THR A 185 -3.10 5.93 -17.23
C THR A 185 -2.08 7.02 -16.92
N LEU A 186 -1.03 6.69 -16.14
CA LEU A 186 -0.01 7.64 -15.72
C LEU A 186 1.01 7.94 -16.84
N CYS A 187 1.53 6.90 -17.47
CA CYS A 187 2.68 7.01 -18.37
C CYS A 187 2.31 7.17 -19.83
N GLY A 188 1.02 6.97 -20.17
CA GLY A 188 0.50 7.01 -21.54
C GLY A 188 0.40 5.64 -22.20
N GLU A 189 -0.27 5.62 -23.35
CA GLU A 189 -0.47 4.40 -24.14
C GLU A 189 0.83 3.92 -24.82
N GLY A 190 0.85 2.65 -25.20
CA GLY A 190 1.95 1.99 -25.89
C GLY A 190 2.59 0.89 -25.07
N ASP A 191 3.87 0.63 -25.33
CA ASP A 191 4.62 -0.34 -24.52
C ASP A 191 4.81 0.17 -23.09
N VAL A 192 4.23 -0.54 -22.13
CA VAL A 192 4.18 -0.13 -20.72
C VAL A 192 5.58 0.07 -20.13
N PHE A 193 6.55 -0.71 -20.55
CA PHE A 193 7.91 -0.62 -20.01
C PHE A 193 8.62 0.63 -20.52
N THR A 194 8.50 0.91 -21.81
CA THR A 194 9.06 2.12 -22.43
C THR A 194 8.43 3.37 -21.84
N ALA A 195 7.12 3.37 -21.65
CA ALA A 195 6.39 4.50 -21.07
C ALA A 195 6.76 4.72 -19.60
N ALA A 196 6.79 3.65 -18.78
CA ALA A 196 7.18 3.72 -17.37
C ALA A 196 8.64 4.17 -17.20
N GLN A 197 9.55 3.65 -18.04
CA GLN A 197 10.97 4.02 -18.00
C GLN A 197 11.17 5.50 -18.33
N ARG A 198 10.43 6.01 -19.32
CA ARG A 198 10.45 7.42 -19.70
C ARG A 198 9.93 8.33 -18.58
N PHE A 199 8.83 7.92 -17.91
CA PHE A 199 8.28 8.63 -16.78
C PHE A 199 9.26 8.62 -15.59
N ALA A 200 9.82 7.47 -15.26
CA ALA A 200 10.84 7.33 -14.22
C ALA A 200 12.05 8.24 -14.46
N ALA A 201 12.54 8.27 -15.71
CA ALA A 201 13.65 9.15 -16.10
C ALA A 201 13.31 10.64 -16.00
N ALA A 202 12.10 11.03 -16.41
CA ALA A 202 11.68 12.43 -16.38
C ALA A 202 11.57 13.00 -14.96
N HIS A 203 11.21 12.17 -13.99
CA HIS A 203 11.05 12.57 -12.59
C HIS A 203 12.19 12.09 -11.66
N ASN A 204 13.12 11.31 -12.20
CA ASN A 204 14.21 10.70 -11.42
C ASN A 204 13.71 9.94 -10.17
N ILE A 205 12.66 9.14 -10.33
CA ILE A 205 12.06 8.27 -9.34
C ILE A 205 12.00 6.83 -9.84
N THR A 206 11.61 5.88 -9.01
CA THR A 206 11.46 4.47 -9.41
C THR A 206 9.98 4.10 -9.56
N LEU A 207 9.64 3.39 -10.63
CA LEU A 207 8.34 2.76 -10.83
C LEU A 207 8.46 1.24 -10.69
N ILE A 208 7.50 0.63 -10.00
CA ILE A 208 7.31 -0.82 -9.98
C ILE A 208 5.98 -1.11 -10.69
N CYS A 209 6.05 -1.71 -11.87
CA CYS A 209 4.87 -2.11 -12.63
C CYS A 209 4.51 -3.56 -12.31
N ARG A 210 3.41 -3.77 -11.60
CA ARG A 210 2.84 -5.09 -11.28
C ARG A 210 2.04 -5.59 -12.49
N LEU A 211 2.49 -6.67 -13.11
CA LEU A 211 1.91 -7.19 -14.33
C LEU A 211 1.41 -8.62 -14.16
N GLU A 212 0.76 -8.88 -13.03
CA GLU A 212 0.09 -10.16 -12.73
C GLU A 212 1.03 -11.37 -12.90
N GLY A 213 0.69 -12.30 -13.80
CA GLY A 213 1.49 -13.48 -14.07
C GLY A 213 2.84 -13.22 -14.76
N GLU A 214 3.07 -12.00 -15.27
CA GLU A 214 4.37 -11.59 -15.83
C GLU A 214 5.35 -11.11 -14.75
N GLY A 215 4.90 -10.99 -13.50
CA GLY A 215 5.68 -10.51 -12.38
C GLY A 215 5.66 -9.00 -12.21
N ALA A 216 6.67 -8.47 -11.54
CA ALA A 216 6.82 -7.04 -11.31
C ALA A 216 8.08 -6.52 -12.03
N TRP A 217 7.97 -5.37 -12.65
CA TRP A 217 9.04 -4.74 -13.38
C TRP A 217 9.49 -3.47 -12.70
N ILE A 218 10.80 -3.35 -12.50
CA ILE A 218 11.45 -2.18 -11.91
C ILE A 218 11.93 -1.28 -13.05
N CYS A 219 11.44 -0.05 -13.08
CA CYS A 219 11.79 0.99 -14.05
C CYS A 219 12.36 2.18 -13.26
N ASP A 220 13.67 2.41 -13.33
CA ASP A 220 14.37 3.47 -12.58
C ASP A 220 14.82 4.64 -13.45
N GLY A 221 14.48 4.62 -14.74
CA GLY A 221 14.83 5.65 -15.69
C GLY A 221 16.31 5.69 -16.12
N ARG A 222 17.16 4.89 -15.50
CA ARG A 222 18.63 4.90 -15.72
C ARG A 222 19.13 3.60 -16.32
N ASN A 223 18.60 2.48 -15.85
CA ASN A 223 18.97 1.13 -16.30
C ASN A 223 17.85 0.53 -17.13
N PRO A 224 18.08 -0.47 -17.98
CA PRO A 224 17.01 -1.20 -18.63
C PRO A 224 15.99 -1.74 -17.62
N PRO A 225 14.69 -1.77 -17.96
CA PRO A 225 13.68 -2.33 -17.07
C PRO A 225 14.04 -3.74 -16.59
N LEU A 226 13.98 -3.97 -15.30
CA LEU A 226 14.33 -5.25 -14.68
C LEU A 226 13.06 -6.04 -14.31
N ASN A 227 12.89 -7.21 -14.90
CA ASN A 227 11.84 -8.13 -14.53
C ASN A 227 12.18 -8.91 -13.27
N VAL A 228 11.26 -8.92 -12.31
CA VAL A 228 11.26 -9.84 -11.17
C VAL A 228 10.09 -10.79 -11.36
N ALA A 229 10.38 -12.05 -11.67
CA ALA A 229 9.40 -13.06 -12.04
C ALA A 229 8.28 -13.21 -11.01
N ALA A 230 7.06 -13.45 -11.49
CA ALA A 230 5.93 -13.77 -10.62
C ALA A 230 6.17 -15.06 -9.84
N SER A 231 5.65 -15.12 -8.63
CA SER A 231 5.55 -16.37 -7.89
C SER A 231 4.28 -17.12 -8.28
N GLN A 232 4.39 -18.42 -8.53
CA GLN A 232 3.24 -19.21 -8.98
C GLN A 232 2.18 -19.32 -7.88
N ALA A 233 0.93 -19.12 -8.28
CA ALA A 233 -0.23 -19.28 -7.42
C ALA A 233 -1.46 -19.73 -8.22
N GLN A 234 -2.29 -20.57 -7.60
CA GLN A 234 -3.64 -20.79 -8.09
C GLN A 234 -4.53 -19.65 -7.57
N VAL A 235 -5.02 -18.82 -8.47
CA VAL A 235 -5.80 -17.64 -8.10
C VAL A 235 -7.20 -18.06 -7.61
N VAL A 236 -7.52 -17.68 -6.38
CA VAL A 236 -8.83 -17.87 -5.73
C VAL A 236 -9.55 -16.54 -5.60
N ASP A 237 -8.84 -15.50 -5.11
CA ASP A 237 -9.37 -14.16 -4.91
C ASP A 237 -8.24 -13.14 -5.07
N THR A 238 -8.46 -12.07 -5.83
CA THR A 238 -7.45 -11.03 -6.04
C THR A 238 -7.53 -9.87 -5.04
N LEU A 239 -8.53 -9.88 -4.15
CA LEU A 239 -8.71 -8.82 -3.16
C LEU A 239 -7.51 -8.72 -2.23
N GLY A 240 -6.91 -7.52 -2.14
CA GLY A 240 -5.75 -7.24 -1.30
C GLY A 240 -4.40 -7.71 -1.87
N ALA A 241 -4.34 -8.18 -3.13
CA ALA A 241 -3.09 -8.57 -3.76
C ALA A 241 -2.08 -7.41 -3.86
N ASP A 242 -2.56 -6.22 -4.22
CA ASP A 242 -1.74 -5.01 -4.31
C ASP A 242 -1.24 -4.57 -2.93
N ASP A 243 -2.12 -4.57 -1.91
CA ASP A 243 -1.74 -4.28 -0.52
C ASP A 243 -0.68 -5.28 -0.01
N ALA A 244 -0.84 -6.56 -0.35
CA ALA A 244 0.10 -7.62 0.03
C ALA A 244 1.45 -7.45 -0.67
N HIS A 245 1.46 -7.05 -1.93
CA HIS A 245 2.68 -6.73 -2.66
C HIS A 245 3.41 -5.54 -2.02
N CYS A 246 2.70 -4.45 -1.70
CA CYS A 246 3.26 -3.30 -1.00
C CYS A 246 3.87 -3.71 0.34
N ALA A 247 3.17 -4.54 1.13
CA ALA A 247 3.67 -5.01 2.41
C ALA A 247 4.95 -5.86 2.28
N GLY A 248 4.99 -6.78 1.32
CA GLY A 248 6.18 -7.60 1.05
C GLY A 248 7.37 -6.75 0.64
N LEU A 249 7.15 -5.76 -0.24
CA LEU A 249 8.18 -4.81 -0.66
C LEU A 249 8.73 -4.02 0.53
N LEU A 250 7.84 -3.43 1.33
CA LEU A 250 8.19 -2.66 2.52
C LEU A 250 8.94 -3.50 3.56
N ALA A 251 8.53 -4.75 3.78
CA ALA A 251 9.22 -5.65 4.70
C ALA A 251 10.66 -5.94 4.22
N GLY A 252 10.87 -6.18 2.93
CA GLY A 252 12.19 -6.37 2.36
C GLY A 252 13.08 -5.13 2.49
N ILE A 253 12.56 -3.96 2.13
CA ILE A 253 13.31 -2.68 2.25
C ILE A 253 13.59 -2.34 3.72
N SER A 254 12.62 -2.57 4.63
CA SER A 254 12.80 -2.41 6.08
C SER A 254 13.97 -3.24 6.60
N ALA A 255 14.14 -4.46 6.09
CA ALA A 255 15.26 -5.35 6.43
C ALA A 255 16.58 -5.03 5.71
N GLY A 256 16.62 -3.96 4.92
CA GLY A 256 17.82 -3.55 4.18
C GLY A 256 18.10 -4.37 2.92
N TRP A 257 17.11 -5.09 2.38
CA TRP A 257 17.32 -5.86 1.15
C TRP A 257 17.41 -4.96 -0.09
N PRO A 258 18.20 -5.35 -1.08
CA PRO A 258 18.18 -4.70 -2.39
C PRO A 258 16.80 -4.75 -3.02
N LEU A 259 16.41 -3.69 -3.75
CA LEU A 259 15.09 -3.55 -4.33
C LEU A 259 14.61 -4.78 -5.13
N PRO A 260 15.41 -5.43 -5.99
CA PRO A 260 14.95 -6.63 -6.70
C PRO A 260 14.58 -7.81 -5.77
N GLN A 261 15.32 -7.97 -4.66
CA GLN A 261 15.00 -9.00 -3.66
C GLN A 261 13.74 -8.66 -2.87
N ALA A 262 13.56 -7.40 -2.51
CA ALA A 262 12.34 -6.91 -1.86
C ALA A 262 11.11 -7.08 -2.77
N VAL A 263 11.23 -6.82 -4.07
CA VAL A 263 10.16 -7.08 -5.07
C VAL A 263 9.89 -8.57 -5.22
N SER A 264 10.92 -9.43 -5.15
CA SER A 264 10.72 -10.88 -5.14
C SER A 264 9.92 -11.35 -3.93
N LEU A 265 10.21 -10.80 -2.74
CA LEU A 265 9.39 -11.05 -1.53
C LEU A 265 7.96 -10.55 -1.74
N ALA A 266 7.78 -9.35 -2.30
CA ALA A 266 6.49 -8.79 -2.61
C ALA A 266 5.64 -9.71 -3.50
N ASN A 267 6.22 -10.25 -4.58
CA ASN A 267 5.57 -11.21 -5.46
C ASN A 267 5.13 -12.49 -4.71
N ARG A 268 5.91 -12.97 -3.76
CA ARG A 268 5.57 -14.18 -2.95
C ARG A 268 4.44 -13.89 -1.97
N VAL A 269 4.47 -12.75 -1.29
CA VAL A 269 3.40 -12.36 -0.34
C VAL A 269 2.10 -12.18 -1.09
N ALA A 270 2.10 -11.50 -2.23
CA ALA A 270 0.94 -11.36 -3.10
C ALA A 270 0.43 -12.72 -3.61
N ALA A 271 1.32 -13.62 -4.04
CA ALA A 271 0.97 -14.98 -4.49
C ALA A 271 0.31 -15.83 -3.38
N CYS A 272 0.66 -15.61 -2.10
CA CYS A 272 -0.04 -16.23 -0.98
C CYS A 272 -1.45 -15.69 -0.82
N VAL A 273 -1.63 -14.38 -0.93
CA VAL A 273 -2.93 -13.72 -0.75
C VAL A 273 -3.88 -14.13 -1.86
N VAL A 274 -3.47 -14.07 -3.13
CA VAL A 274 -4.36 -14.45 -4.26
C VAL A 274 -4.76 -15.92 -4.26
N ALA A 275 -4.04 -16.78 -3.56
CA ALA A 275 -4.38 -18.19 -3.41
C ALA A 275 -5.34 -18.48 -2.25
N SER A 276 -5.82 -17.47 -1.58
CA SER A 276 -6.72 -17.57 -0.44
C SER A 276 -7.88 -16.60 -0.62
N GLN A 277 -8.93 -16.75 0.17
CA GLN A 277 -10.06 -15.84 0.12
C GLN A 277 -9.81 -14.63 1.03
N GLY A 278 -9.98 -13.43 0.49
CA GLY A 278 -9.96 -12.15 1.19
C GLY A 278 -8.56 -11.62 1.53
N ALA A 279 -8.46 -10.32 1.71
CA ALA A 279 -7.22 -9.59 1.98
C ALA A 279 -6.56 -9.91 3.33
N ALA A 280 -7.30 -10.55 4.26
CA ALA A 280 -6.78 -10.92 5.58
C ALA A 280 -5.79 -12.11 5.56
N SER A 281 -5.63 -12.76 4.42
CA SER A 281 -4.88 -14.00 4.25
C SER A 281 -3.37 -13.83 4.08
N ALA A 282 -2.81 -12.62 4.33
CA ALA A 282 -1.38 -12.38 4.24
C ALA A 282 -0.58 -13.40 5.06
N PRO A 283 0.50 -13.99 4.51
CA PRO A 283 1.27 -15.03 5.17
C PRO A 283 2.18 -14.47 6.27
N ASN A 284 2.57 -15.31 7.20
CA ASN A 284 3.74 -15.09 8.04
C ASN A 284 4.99 -15.75 7.40
N TRP A 285 6.16 -15.55 8.03
CA TRP A 285 7.43 -16.12 7.51
C TRP A 285 7.41 -17.63 7.39
N GLN A 286 6.85 -18.34 8.36
CA GLN A 286 6.76 -19.80 8.32
C GLN A 286 5.92 -20.28 7.13
N GLN A 287 4.80 -19.64 6.86
CA GLN A 287 3.93 -19.94 5.72
C GLN A 287 4.61 -19.62 4.38
N LEU A 288 5.37 -18.52 4.31
CA LEU A 288 6.18 -18.19 3.14
C LEU A 288 7.25 -19.25 2.86
N GLN A 289 7.99 -19.67 3.90
CA GLN A 289 9.02 -20.71 3.78
C GLN A 289 8.44 -22.06 3.36
N GLN A 290 7.28 -22.43 3.91
CA GLN A 290 6.60 -23.67 3.52
C GLN A 290 6.15 -23.67 2.06
N ARG A 291 5.70 -22.51 1.57
CA ARG A 291 5.22 -22.38 0.20
C ARG A 291 6.33 -22.19 -0.82
N PHE A 292 7.40 -21.52 -0.43
CA PHE A 292 8.57 -21.19 -1.27
C PHE A 292 9.88 -21.62 -0.57
N PRO A 293 10.16 -22.93 -0.49
CA PRO A 293 11.26 -23.46 0.32
C PRO A 293 12.67 -23.12 -0.17
N GLU A 294 12.81 -22.77 -1.44
CA GLU A 294 14.12 -22.53 -2.08
C GLU A 294 14.49 -21.03 -2.18
N SER A 295 13.87 -20.19 -1.43
CA SER A 295 13.99 -18.74 -1.60
C SER A 295 14.71 -18.04 -0.47
#